data_d514cb2fbd54be18ceed18b9eb863c73
#
_entry.id   d514cb2fbd54be18ceed18b9eb863c73
#
_cell.length_a   1.000
_cell.length_b   1.000
_cell.length_c   1.000
_cell.angle_alpha   90.00
_cell.angle_beta   90.00
_cell.angle_gamma   90.00
#
_symmetry.space_group_name_H-M   'P 1'
#
loop_
_entity.id
_entity.type
_entity.pdbx_description
1 polymer ?
#
loop_
_entity_poly.entity_id
_entity_poly.type
_entity_poly.pdbx_seq_one_letter_code
_entity_poly.pdbx_strand_id
1 'polypeptide(L)'
;MRNVFFAALLYVLSLSGQVRAENIVFSDSDLRNEAENLLVEWVDTLLTYQCAELNPALDGGILCPACARIHGRIGDAVLPLMYLADKTGNDKYLIAAKRLMAWMENVHRPDGSWMNDVHVSDWSGTTVFAAIALYEALHYHGHLLDDSTRNHWKQQLLEAGEFMMKNPQMYSRRMQGK
;
A
#
# COMPACT_ATOMS: atom_id res chain seq x y z
N MET A 1 44.15 5.03 52.77
CA MET A 1 43.58 5.68 51.56
C MET A 1 42.95 4.72 50.54
N ARG A 2 42.92 3.41 50.80
CA ARG A 2 42.39 2.38 49.83
C ARG A 2 40.89 2.07 49.95
N ASN A 3 40.28 2.42 51.09
CA ASN A 3 38.86 2.07 51.36
C ASN A 3 37.84 3.15 50.95
N VAL A 4 38.30 4.36 50.62
CA VAL A 4 37.38 5.46 50.20
C VAL A 4 37.01 5.34 48.73
N PHE A 5 37.87 4.75 47.89
CA PHE A 5 37.60 4.56 46.48
C PHE A 5 36.55 3.45 46.19
N PHE A 6 36.51 2.43 47.06
CA PHE A 6 35.52 1.34 46.89
C PHE A 6 34.09 1.77 47.27
N ALA A 7 33.94 2.65 48.24
CA ALA A 7 32.63 3.17 48.66
C ALA A 7 32.05 4.11 47.63
N ALA A 8 32.87 4.93 46.94
CA ALA A 8 32.43 5.84 45.89
C ALA A 8 32.00 5.08 44.62
N LEU A 9 32.66 3.96 44.30
CA LEU A 9 32.30 3.15 43.14
C LEU A 9 30.95 2.43 43.28
N LEU A 10 30.66 1.97 44.52
CA LEU A 10 29.38 1.34 44.86
C LEU A 10 28.22 2.37 44.88
N TYR A 11 28.49 3.62 45.21
CA TYR A 11 27.47 4.69 45.22
C TYR A 11 27.13 5.14 43.82
N VAL A 12 28.08 5.14 42.86
CA VAL A 12 27.81 5.46 41.46
C VAL A 12 27.02 4.34 40.76
N LEU A 13 27.22 3.08 41.15
CA LEU A 13 26.47 1.94 40.61
C LEU A 13 25.03 1.84 41.15
N SER A 14 24.74 2.46 42.31
CA SER A 14 23.38 2.54 42.86
C SER A 14 22.57 3.70 42.29
N LEU A 15 23.24 4.64 41.61
CA LEU A 15 22.60 5.76 40.88
C LEU A 15 22.35 5.44 39.42
N SER A 16 22.71 4.25 38.93
CA SER A 16 22.21 3.75 37.66
C SER A 16 20.70 3.53 37.83
N GLY A 17 19.95 4.62 37.57
CA GLY A 17 18.52 4.62 37.66
C GLY A 17 17.95 3.40 36.94
N GLN A 18 17.18 2.63 37.67
CA GLN A 18 16.30 1.67 37.05
C GLN A 18 15.52 2.45 36.00
N VAL A 19 15.92 2.32 34.74
CA VAL A 19 15.07 2.63 33.60
C VAL A 19 13.90 1.67 33.75
N ARG A 20 12.89 2.10 34.47
CA ARG A 20 11.60 1.45 34.48
C ARG A 20 11.15 1.56 33.04
N ALA A 21 11.22 0.46 32.31
CA ALA A 21 10.44 0.32 31.11
C ALA A 21 8.98 0.47 31.57
N GLU A 22 8.46 1.69 31.51
CA GLU A 22 7.04 1.90 31.63
C GLU A 22 6.45 1.08 30.49
N ASN A 23 5.68 0.06 30.85
CA ASN A 23 4.85 -0.63 29.88
C ASN A 23 3.86 0.41 29.38
N ILE A 24 4.18 1.08 28.29
CA ILE A 24 3.27 1.98 27.58
C ILE A 24 2.20 1.06 27.03
N VAL A 25 1.10 0.94 27.75
CA VAL A 25 -0.10 0.24 27.27
C VAL A 25 -0.87 1.24 26.44
N PHE A 26 -0.71 1.16 25.12
CA PHE A 26 -1.56 1.91 24.20
C PHE A 26 -2.99 1.35 24.28
N SER A 27 -3.98 2.20 24.34
CA SER A 27 -5.36 1.79 24.12
C SER A 27 -5.56 1.45 22.63
N ASP A 28 -6.56 0.62 22.30
CA ASP A 28 -6.90 0.32 20.89
C ASP A 28 -7.20 1.60 20.08
N SER A 29 -7.75 2.63 20.74
CA SER A 29 -8.00 3.92 20.12
C SER A 29 -6.70 4.67 19.80
N ASP A 30 -5.70 4.62 20.68
CA ASP A 30 -4.42 5.30 20.46
C ASP A 30 -3.66 4.63 19.30
N LEU A 31 -3.63 3.29 19.27
CA LEU A 31 -3.03 2.54 18.17
C LEU A 31 -3.70 2.82 16.84
N ARG A 32 -5.04 2.91 16.83
CA ARG A 32 -5.80 3.24 15.63
C ARG A 32 -5.47 4.65 15.13
N ASN A 33 -5.49 5.63 16.01
CA ASN A 33 -5.20 7.02 15.68
C ASN A 33 -3.77 7.15 15.12
N GLU A 34 -2.81 6.49 15.73
CA GLU A 34 -1.42 6.49 15.26
C GLU A 34 -1.29 5.83 13.89
N ALA A 35 -1.95 4.70 13.67
CA ALA A 35 -1.96 4.02 12.38
C ALA A 35 -2.61 4.90 11.29
N GLU A 36 -3.70 5.61 11.60
CA GLU A 36 -4.34 6.54 10.67
C GLU A 36 -3.42 7.74 10.34
N ASN A 37 -2.73 8.31 11.34
CA ASN A 37 -1.78 9.39 11.12
C ASN A 37 -0.62 8.95 10.22
N LEU A 38 -0.04 7.79 10.49
CA LEU A 38 1.01 7.20 9.65
C LEU A 38 0.52 6.91 8.23
N LEU A 39 -0.72 6.45 8.08
CA LEU A 39 -1.29 6.20 6.76
C LEU A 39 -1.40 7.49 5.95
N VAL A 40 -1.87 8.58 6.57
CA VAL A 40 -1.92 9.90 5.91
C VAL A 40 -0.54 10.34 5.47
N GLU A 41 0.45 10.27 6.34
CA GLU A 41 1.83 10.66 6.05
C GLU A 41 2.42 9.84 4.88
N TRP A 42 2.23 8.53 4.91
CA TRP A 42 2.74 7.63 3.87
C TRP A 42 2.04 7.85 2.53
N VAL A 43 0.72 8.02 2.53
CA VAL A 43 -0.01 8.27 1.27
C VAL A 43 0.30 9.65 0.72
N ASP A 44 0.41 10.68 1.56
CA ASP A 44 0.82 12.01 1.10
C ASP A 44 2.24 11.99 0.50
N THR A 45 3.16 11.27 1.13
CA THR A 45 4.50 11.05 0.56
C THR A 45 4.41 10.28 -0.78
N LEU A 46 3.60 9.23 -0.85
CA LEU A 46 3.41 8.45 -2.07
C LEU A 46 2.88 9.32 -3.21
N LEU A 47 1.96 10.25 -2.93
CA LEU A 47 1.40 11.16 -3.92
C LEU A 47 2.42 12.14 -4.51
N THR A 48 3.52 12.43 -3.80
CA THR A 48 4.61 13.24 -4.37
C THR A 48 5.33 12.55 -5.54
N TYR A 49 5.18 11.22 -5.63
CA TYR A 49 5.73 10.40 -6.72
C TYR A 49 4.68 10.07 -7.80
N GLN A 50 3.43 10.52 -7.66
CA GLN A 50 2.44 10.30 -8.70
C GLN A 50 2.71 11.21 -9.89
N CYS A 51 2.92 10.61 -11.06
CA CYS A 51 3.23 11.34 -12.28
C CYS A 51 2.00 12.15 -12.75
N ALA A 52 2.26 13.41 -13.12
CA ALA A 52 1.29 14.30 -13.74
C ALA A 52 1.85 14.70 -15.10
N GLU A 53 1.82 13.77 -16.04
CA GLU A 53 2.46 13.92 -17.34
C GLU A 53 1.44 14.04 -18.46
N LEU A 54 1.82 14.73 -19.54
CA LEU A 54 1.02 14.74 -20.78
C LEU A 54 1.09 13.39 -21.52
N ASN A 55 2.08 12.56 -21.18
CA ASN A 55 2.21 11.23 -21.75
C ASN A 55 1.32 10.24 -20.98
N PRO A 56 0.26 9.66 -21.63
CA PRO A 56 -0.64 8.70 -20.97
C PRO A 56 0.06 7.46 -20.41
N ALA A 57 1.23 7.10 -20.95
CA ALA A 57 2.02 5.97 -20.45
C ALA A 57 2.59 6.22 -19.03
N LEU A 58 2.64 7.46 -18.58
CA LEU A 58 3.18 7.85 -17.28
C LEU A 58 2.10 8.45 -16.37
N ASP A 59 1.11 9.13 -16.94
CA ASP A 59 0.12 9.89 -16.16
C ASP A 59 -0.67 8.99 -15.20
N GLY A 60 -0.73 9.41 -13.94
CA GLY A 60 -1.40 8.68 -12.86
C GLY A 60 -0.57 7.55 -12.24
N GLY A 61 0.48 7.08 -12.92
CA GLY A 61 1.40 6.10 -12.36
C GLY A 61 2.21 6.67 -11.19
N ILE A 62 2.65 5.82 -10.28
CA ILE A 62 3.47 6.21 -9.14
C ILE A 62 4.89 5.70 -9.36
N LEU A 63 5.84 6.63 -9.42
CA LEU A 63 7.25 6.33 -9.65
C LEU A 63 7.87 5.69 -8.40
N CYS A 64 8.48 4.53 -8.54
CA CYS A 64 9.26 3.93 -7.48
C CYS A 64 10.58 4.72 -7.31
N PRO A 65 10.85 5.33 -6.14
CA PRO A 65 12.05 6.14 -5.95
C PRO A 65 13.34 5.31 -5.94
N ALA A 66 13.24 4.00 -5.68
CA ALA A 66 14.40 3.12 -5.59
C ALA A 66 14.94 2.69 -6.97
N CYS A 67 14.06 2.57 -7.99
CA CYS A 67 14.46 2.08 -9.32
C CYS A 67 14.06 3.01 -10.47
N ALA A 68 13.41 4.13 -10.18
CA ALA A 68 12.92 5.12 -11.15
C ALA A 68 12.02 4.49 -12.24
N ARG A 69 11.17 3.52 -11.84
CA ARG A 69 10.19 2.85 -12.69
C ARG A 69 8.81 2.90 -12.08
N ILE A 70 7.79 2.79 -12.92
CA ILE A 70 6.42 2.58 -12.48
C ILE A 70 6.14 1.08 -12.63
N HIS A 71 5.67 0.46 -11.54
CA HIS A 71 5.37 -0.96 -11.49
C HIS A 71 3.87 -1.19 -11.28
N GLY A 72 3.30 -2.22 -11.89
CA GLY A 72 1.89 -2.60 -11.70
C GLY A 72 1.50 -2.88 -10.25
N ARG A 73 2.47 -3.20 -9.38
CA ARG A 73 2.25 -3.34 -7.93
C ARG A 73 1.74 -2.07 -7.26
N ILE A 74 1.87 -0.90 -7.90
CA ILE A 74 1.28 0.34 -7.36
C ILE A 74 -0.25 0.30 -7.31
N GLY A 75 -0.90 -0.59 -8.06
CA GLY A 75 -2.35 -0.80 -7.99
C GLY A 75 -2.86 -1.07 -6.58
N ASP A 76 -2.02 -1.63 -5.70
CA ASP A 76 -2.35 -1.85 -4.29
C ASP A 76 -2.69 -0.53 -3.57
N ALA A 77 -2.17 0.61 -4.04
CA ALA A 77 -2.41 1.93 -3.44
C ALA A 77 -3.85 2.45 -3.66
N VAL A 78 -4.65 1.82 -4.52
CA VAL A 78 -6.06 2.23 -4.71
C VAL A 78 -6.84 2.16 -3.39
N LEU A 79 -6.60 1.15 -2.57
CA LEU A 79 -7.31 0.97 -1.29
C LEU A 79 -7.02 2.11 -0.29
N PRO A 80 -5.77 2.39 0.10
CA PRO A 80 -5.49 3.48 1.03
C PRO A 80 -5.90 4.86 0.48
N LEU A 81 -5.82 5.09 -0.82
CA LEU A 81 -6.31 6.32 -1.45
C LEU A 81 -7.82 6.47 -1.29
N MET A 82 -8.60 5.43 -1.60
CA MET A 82 -10.06 5.44 -1.45
C MET A 82 -10.47 5.54 0.02
N TYR A 83 -9.77 4.86 0.92
CA TYR A 83 -9.98 4.98 2.37
C TYR A 83 -9.80 6.42 2.85
N LEU A 84 -8.70 7.08 2.48
CA LEU A 84 -8.45 8.47 2.90
C LEU A 84 -9.40 9.46 2.24
N ALA A 85 -9.84 9.22 1.01
CA ALA A 85 -10.88 10.03 0.38
C ALA A 85 -12.17 10.00 1.18
N ASP A 86 -12.62 8.81 1.59
CA ASP A 86 -13.82 8.61 2.39
C ASP A 86 -13.67 9.18 3.82
N LYS A 87 -12.58 8.87 4.48
CA LYS A 87 -12.31 9.27 5.87
C LYS A 87 -12.18 10.78 6.02
N THR A 88 -11.51 11.45 5.09
CA THR A 88 -11.16 12.88 5.21
C THR A 88 -12.06 13.80 4.41
N GLY A 89 -12.79 13.28 3.43
CA GLY A 89 -13.54 14.08 2.46
C GLY A 89 -12.66 14.92 1.53
N ASN A 90 -11.34 14.63 1.47
CA ASN A 90 -10.42 15.37 0.62
C ASN A 90 -10.32 14.74 -0.77
N ASP A 91 -10.82 15.45 -1.76
CA ASP A 91 -10.88 15.00 -3.16
C ASP A 91 -9.53 14.66 -3.77
N LYS A 92 -8.41 15.16 -3.22
CA LYS A 92 -7.06 14.84 -3.75
C LYS A 92 -6.82 13.34 -3.80
N TYR A 93 -7.30 12.59 -2.80
CA TYR A 93 -7.11 11.15 -2.73
C TYR A 93 -8.00 10.40 -3.74
N LEU A 94 -9.26 10.83 -3.91
CA LEU A 94 -10.16 10.25 -4.91
C LEU A 94 -9.65 10.50 -6.34
N ILE A 95 -9.20 11.72 -6.61
CA ILE A 95 -8.60 12.08 -7.91
C ILE A 95 -7.35 11.21 -8.15
N ALA A 96 -6.49 11.06 -7.15
CA ALA A 96 -5.30 10.24 -7.26
C ALA A 96 -5.61 8.75 -7.49
N ALA A 97 -6.63 8.21 -6.81
CA ALA A 97 -7.08 6.83 -7.01
C ALA A 97 -7.60 6.60 -8.43
N LYS A 98 -8.42 7.52 -8.96
CA LYS A 98 -8.93 7.45 -10.33
C LYS A 98 -7.79 7.51 -11.36
N ARG A 99 -6.82 8.40 -11.17
CA ARG A 99 -5.65 8.50 -12.05
C ARG A 99 -4.76 7.25 -11.99
N LEU A 100 -4.56 6.70 -10.79
CA LEU A 100 -3.83 5.46 -10.62
C LEU A 100 -4.49 4.30 -11.39
N MET A 101 -5.80 4.13 -11.24
CA MET A 101 -6.53 3.07 -11.93
C MET A 101 -6.58 3.28 -13.45
N ALA A 102 -6.61 4.53 -13.92
CA ALA A 102 -6.46 4.83 -15.34
C ALA A 102 -5.06 4.43 -15.85
N TRP A 103 -4.00 4.66 -15.05
CA TRP A 103 -2.66 4.18 -15.40
C TRP A 103 -2.58 2.65 -15.40
N MET A 104 -3.29 1.95 -14.52
CA MET A 104 -3.30 0.48 -14.45
C MET A 104 -3.78 -0.18 -15.75
N GLU A 105 -4.48 0.53 -16.63
CA GLU A 105 -4.82 0.06 -17.99
C GLU A 105 -3.57 -0.25 -18.83
N ASN A 106 -2.46 0.46 -18.61
CA ASN A 106 -1.21 0.21 -19.33
C ASN A 106 -0.60 -1.17 -19.02
N VAL A 107 -0.97 -1.77 -17.92
CA VAL A 107 -0.50 -3.08 -17.45
C VAL A 107 -1.61 -4.13 -17.40
N HIS A 108 -2.85 -3.76 -17.75
CA HIS A 108 -3.98 -4.69 -17.88
C HIS A 108 -3.92 -5.43 -19.22
N ARG A 109 -4.14 -6.75 -19.19
CA ARG A 109 -4.10 -7.62 -20.36
C ARG A 109 -5.47 -8.10 -20.78
N PRO A 110 -5.65 -8.48 -22.05
CA PRO A 110 -6.92 -9.02 -22.54
C PRO A 110 -7.39 -10.30 -21.86
N ASP A 111 -6.50 -11.02 -21.16
CA ASP A 111 -6.85 -12.21 -20.36
C ASP A 111 -7.34 -11.89 -18.95
N GLY A 112 -7.44 -10.58 -18.59
CA GLY A 112 -7.86 -10.09 -17.30
C GLY A 112 -6.74 -9.98 -16.27
N SER A 113 -5.49 -10.31 -16.62
CA SER A 113 -4.36 -10.18 -15.70
C SER A 113 -3.78 -8.77 -15.68
N TRP A 114 -3.18 -8.39 -14.56
CA TRP A 114 -2.27 -7.24 -14.46
C TRP A 114 -0.83 -7.70 -14.42
N MET A 115 0.01 -6.98 -15.13
CA MET A 115 1.45 -7.20 -15.17
C MET A 115 2.19 -6.27 -14.22
N ASN A 116 3.39 -6.70 -13.82
CA ASN A 116 4.25 -5.86 -13.00
C ASN A 116 4.92 -4.72 -13.80
N ASP A 117 5.15 -4.90 -15.08
CA ASP A 117 5.81 -3.92 -15.93
C ASP A 117 5.00 -3.67 -17.21
N VAL A 118 5.04 -2.45 -17.73
CA VAL A 118 4.46 -2.09 -19.03
C VAL A 118 5.10 -2.88 -20.17
N HIS A 119 6.39 -3.20 -20.06
CA HIS A 119 7.04 -4.15 -20.95
C HIS A 119 6.70 -5.58 -20.53
N VAL A 120 6.41 -6.43 -21.49
CA VAL A 120 5.95 -7.80 -21.27
C VAL A 120 6.87 -8.52 -20.28
N SER A 121 6.38 -8.78 -19.09
CA SER A 121 6.97 -9.67 -18.11
C SER A 121 6.06 -10.89 -17.95
N ASP A 122 6.64 -12.05 -17.68
CA ASP A 122 5.85 -13.28 -17.46
C ASP A 122 5.20 -13.31 -16.07
N TRP A 123 5.47 -12.31 -15.23
CA TRP A 123 4.97 -12.28 -13.88
C TRP A 123 3.64 -11.53 -13.76
N SER A 124 2.55 -12.27 -13.70
CA SER A 124 1.18 -11.78 -13.53
C SER A 124 0.68 -11.92 -12.08
N GLY A 125 1.56 -12.23 -11.13
CA GLY A 125 1.21 -12.31 -9.71
C GLY A 125 0.71 -11.00 -9.12
N THR A 126 1.00 -9.86 -9.75
CA THR A 126 0.42 -8.54 -9.45
C THR A 126 -1.11 -8.58 -9.47
N THR A 127 -1.72 -9.43 -10.32
CA THR A 127 -3.18 -9.57 -10.44
C THR A 127 -3.86 -9.86 -9.10
N VAL A 128 -3.28 -10.74 -8.28
CA VAL A 128 -3.88 -11.08 -6.97
C VAL A 128 -3.92 -9.86 -6.06
N PHE A 129 -2.82 -9.14 -5.97
CA PHE A 129 -2.68 -8.01 -5.07
C PHE A 129 -3.58 -6.85 -5.51
N ALA A 130 -3.53 -6.51 -6.82
CA ALA A 130 -4.39 -5.48 -7.38
C ALA A 130 -5.88 -5.83 -7.23
N ALA A 131 -6.27 -7.09 -7.47
CA ALA A 131 -7.66 -7.53 -7.33
C ALA A 131 -8.14 -7.43 -5.88
N ILE A 132 -7.32 -7.82 -4.89
CA ILE A 132 -7.68 -7.69 -3.47
C ILE A 132 -7.87 -6.23 -3.11
N ALA A 133 -6.91 -5.36 -3.45
CA ALA A 133 -6.99 -3.93 -3.14
C ALA A 133 -8.19 -3.27 -3.82
N LEU A 134 -8.46 -3.61 -5.08
CA LEU A 134 -9.59 -3.08 -5.83
C LEU A 134 -10.94 -3.58 -5.28
N TYR A 135 -11.01 -4.85 -4.87
CA TYR A 135 -12.21 -5.40 -4.23
C TYR A 135 -12.53 -4.66 -2.93
N GLU A 136 -11.56 -4.51 -2.05
CA GLU A 136 -11.72 -3.80 -0.78
C GLU A 136 -12.10 -2.32 -1.00
N ALA A 137 -11.44 -1.65 -1.95
CA ALA A 137 -11.75 -0.27 -2.31
C ALA A 137 -13.19 -0.12 -2.82
N LEU A 138 -13.65 -1.03 -3.68
CA LEU A 138 -15.02 -1.02 -4.20
C LEU A 138 -16.05 -1.38 -3.13
N HIS A 139 -15.73 -2.36 -2.28
CA HIS A 139 -16.63 -2.86 -1.23
C HIS A 139 -16.92 -1.79 -0.17
N TYR A 140 -15.87 -1.14 0.33
CA TYR A 140 -16.02 -0.20 1.44
C TYR A 140 -16.23 1.25 0.98
N HIS A 141 -15.62 1.65 -0.15
CA HIS A 141 -15.54 3.04 -0.58
C HIS A 141 -16.09 3.29 -2.00
N GLY A 142 -16.69 2.28 -2.63
CA GLY A 142 -17.24 2.38 -3.99
C GLY A 142 -18.37 3.42 -4.15
N HIS A 143 -18.99 3.86 -3.05
CA HIS A 143 -20.00 4.91 -3.04
C HIS A 143 -19.45 6.30 -3.43
N LEU A 144 -18.13 6.50 -3.33
CA LEU A 144 -17.45 7.73 -3.75
C LEU A 144 -17.33 7.85 -5.27
N LEU A 145 -17.53 6.75 -6.01
CA LEU A 145 -17.35 6.69 -7.45
C LEU A 145 -18.69 6.94 -8.16
N ASP A 146 -18.63 7.64 -9.28
CA ASP A 146 -19.74 7.66 -10.23
C ASP A 146 -19.99 6.25 -10.79
N ASP A 147 -21.22 6.02 -11.31
CA ASP A 147 -21.65 4.70 -11.76
C ASP A 147 -20.79 4.15 -12.90
N SER A 148 -20.34 5.01 -13.82
CA SER A 148 -19.48 4.59 -14.94
C SER A 148 -18.14 4.05 -14.44
N THR A 149 -17.45 4.84 -13.62
CA THR A 149 -16.15 4.45 -13.02
C THR A 149 -16.29 3.20 -12.17
N ARG A 150 -17.33 3.15 -11.32
CA ARG A 150 -17.57 2.00 -10.47
C ARG A 150 -17.83 0.72 -11.26
N ASN A 151 -18.62 0.79 -12.33
CA ASN A 151 -18.91 -0.37 -13.17
C ASN A 151 -17.67 -0.82 -13.96
N HIS A 152 -16.86 0.11 -14.45
CA HIS A 152 -15.60 -0.20 -15.11
C HIS A 152 -14.63 -0.95 -14.18
N TRP A 153 -14.41 -0.46 -12.96
CA TRP A 153 -13.55 -1.12 -11.98
C TRP A 153 -14.09 -2.51 -11.56
N LYS A 154 -15.43 -2.64 -11.45
CA LYS A 154 -16.04 -3.96 -11.20
C LYS A 154 -15.78 -4.94 -12.34
N GLN A 155 -15.83 -4.47 -13.58
CA GLN A 155 -15.54 -5.31 -14.74
C GLN A 155 -14.09 -5.81 -14.72
N GLN A 156 -13.13 -4.93 -14.47
CA GLN A 156 -11.73 -5.31 -14.32
C GLN A 156 -11.51 -6.34 -13.20
N LEU A 157 -12.20 -6.16 -12.06
CA LEU A 157 -12.14 -7.11 -10.95
C LEU A 157 -12.71 -8.49 -11.34
N LEU A 158 -13.80 -8.54 -12.10
CA LEU A 158 -14.38 -9.79 -12.60
C LEU A 158 -13.42 -10.50 -13.55
N GLU A 159 -12.82 -9.78 -14.48
CA GLU A 159 -11.83 -10.31 -15.43
C GLU A 159 -10.60 -10.87 -14.70
N ALA A 160 -10.10 -10.14 -13.69
CA ALA A 160 -9.02 -10.64 -12.84
C ALA A 160 -9.42 -11.92 -12.08
N GLY A 161 -10.63 -11.98 -11.56
CA GLY A 161 -11.17 -13.17 -10.92
C GLY A 161 -11.22 -14.38 -11.85
N GLU A 162 -11.69 -14.20 -13.09
CA GLU A 162 -11.70 -15.24 -14.10
C GLU A 162 -10.29 -15.71 -14.47
N PHE A 163 -9.35 -14.77 -14.62
CA PHE A 163 -7.94 -15.10 -14.87
C PHE A 163 -7.37 -15.96 -13.74
N MET A 164 -7.59 -15.56 -12.48
CA MET A 164 -7.11 -16.31 -11.31
C MET A 164 -7.69 -17.72 -11.24
N MET A 165 -8.98 -17.89 -11.52
CA MET A 165 -9.64 -19.19 -11.53
C MET A 165 -9.10 -20.12 -12.63
N LYS A 166 -8.74 -19.58 -13.79
CA LYS A 166 -8.16 -20.34 -14.91
C LYS A 166 -6.68 -20.71 -14.68
N ASN A 167 -5.99 -20.02 -13.76
CA ASN A 167 -4.54 -20.15 -13.53
C ASN A 167 -4.16 -20.47 -12.09
N PRO A 168 -4.80 -21.43 -11.39
CA PRO A 168 -4.56 -21.70 -9.97
C PRO A 168 -3.12 -22.12 -9.65
N GLN A 169 -2.42 -22.73 -10.63
CA GLN A 169 -1.02 -23.15 -10.48
C GLN A 169 -0.03 -22.00 -10.29
N MET A 170 -0.37 -20.78 -10.69
CA MET A 170 0.50 -19.62 -10.50
C MET A 170 0.71 -19.31 -9.02
N TYR A 171 -0.26 -19.66 -8.18
CA TYR A 171 -0.26 -19.40 -6.74
C TYR A 171 0.29 -20.59 -5.93
N SER A 172 0.24 -21.80 -6.48
CA SER A 172 0.67 -23.02 -5.81
C SER A 172 2.18 -23.31 -5.95
N ARG A 173 2.85 -22.81 -6.98
CA ARG A 173 4.28 -23.11 -7.25
C ARG A 173 5.25 -22.60 -6.17
N ARG A 174 4.88 -21.66 -5.31
CA ARG A 174 5.74 -21.18 -4.20
C ARG A 174 5.69 -22.08 -2.96
N MET A 175 4.71 -22.97 -2.84
CA MET A 175 4.56 -23.86 -1.68
C MET A 175 5.32 -25.19 -1.84
N GLN A 176 5.77 -25.51 -3.04
CA GLN A 176 6.64 -26.67 -3.28
C GLN A 176 8.09 -26.18 -3.25
N GLY A 177 8.62 -26.03 -2.04
CA GLY A 177 10.01 -25.71 -1.80
C GLY A 177 10.92 -26.74 -2.47
N LYS A 178 11.93 -26.23 -3.19
CA LYS A 178 13.16 -26.96 -3.46
C LYS A 178 14.07 -26.81 -2.26
#